data_15208a7a40c663635782b76617dff158
#
_entry.id   15208a7a40c663635782b76617dff158
#
_cell.length_a   1.000
_cell.length_b   1.000
_cell.length_c   1.000
_cell.angle_alpha   90.00
_cell.angle_beta   90.00
_cell.angle_gamma   90.00
#
_symmetry.space_group_name_H-M   'P 1'
#
loop_
_entity.id
_entity.type
_entity.pdbx_description
1 polymer ?
#
loop_
_entity_poly.entity_id
_entity_poly.type
_entity_poly.pdbx_seq_one_letter_code
_entity_poly.pdbx_strand_id
1 'polypeptide(L)'
;MLFRSDEPTLGVDIGARRDIYQRTRQLADQGRAVLVSSSDAPELLGLCDRILVLWRGALAANLPTRGLTLDALLVAINGGQEPSP
;
A
#
# COMPACT_ATOMS: atom_id res chain seq x y z
N MET A 1 -14.19 2.16 13.39
CA MET A 1 -13.52 0.84 13.54
C MET A 1 -12.36 0.76 12.57
N LEU A 2 -11.21 0.28 13.05
CA LEU A 2 -10.02 0.08 12.24
C LEU A 2 -9.95 -1.37 11.77
N PHE A 3 -9.84 -1.59 10.46
CA PHE A 3 -9.56 -2.89 9.89
C PHE A 3 -8.09 -2.96 9.51
N ARG A 4 -7.42 -4.05 9.86
CA ARG A 4 -6.01 -4.27 9.56
C ARG A 4 -5.86 -5.51 8.71
N SER A 5 -5.05 -5.41 7.66
CA SER A 5 -4.72 -6.53 6.79
C SER A 5 -3.23 -6.53 6.49
N ASP A 6 -2.55 -7.63 6.78
CA ASP A 6 -1.11 -7.78 6.55
C ASP A 6 -0.89 -8.70 5.36
N GLU A 7 -0.20 -8.20 4.32
CA GLU A 7 0.09 -8.96 3.09
C GLU A 7 -1.17 -9.65 2.53
N PRO A 8 -2.25 -8.88 2.24
CA PRO A 8 -3.56 -9.48 2.01
C PRO A 8 -3.65 -10.37 0.78
N THR A 9 -2.75 -10.21 -0.19
CA THR A 9 -2.79 -10.97 -1.44
C THR A 9 -1.59 -11.90 -1.63
N LEU A 10 -0.78 -12.08 -0.59
CA LEU A 10 0.37 -12.98 -0.67
C LEU A 10 -0.08 -14.42 -0.92
N GLY A 11 0.40 -15.02 -2.03
CA GLY A 11 0.02 -16.37 -2.40
C GLY A 11 -1.38 -16.52 -2.98
N VAL A 12 -2.08 -15.43 -3.25
CA VAL A 12 -3.45 -15.42 -3.77
C VAL A 12 -3.42 -15.20 -5.29
N ASP A 13 -4.29 -15.88 -6.02
CA ASP A 13 -4.36 -15.73 -7.47
C ASP A 13 -5.00 -14.37 -7.87
N ILE A 14 -4.88 -14.02 -9.17
CA ILE A 14 -5.30 -12.70 -9.67
C ILE A 14 -6.80 -12.46 -9.47
N GLY A 15 -7.64 -13.46 -9.69
CA GLY A 15 -9.09 -13.31 -9.52
C GLY A 15 -9.47 -13.05 -8.07
N ALA A 16 -8.90 -13.82 -7.15
CA ALA A 16 -9.15 -13.65 -5.74
C ALA A 16 -8.56 -12.33 -5.20
N ARG A 17 -7.44 -11.85 -5.76
CA ARG A 17 -6.90 -10.53 -5.41
C ARG A 17 -7.91 -9.43 -5.69
N ARG A 18 -8.56 -9.48 -6.84
CA ARG A 18 -9.57 -8.47 -7.20
C ARG A 18 -10.69 -8.42 -6.18
N ASP A 19 -11.17 -9.57 -5.73
CA ASP A 19 -12.23 -9.64 -4.72
C ASP A 19 -11.78 -9.03 -3.39
N ILE A 20 -10.54 -9.30 -2.98
CA ILE A 20 -9.97 -8.72 -1.75
C ILE A 20 -9.89 -7.20 -1.87
N TYR A 21 -9.44 -6.68 -3.01
CA TYR A 21 -9.33 -5.23 -3.23
C TYR A 21 -10.71 -4.56 -3.20
N GLN A 22 -11.70 -5.16 -3.84
CA GLN A 22 -13.05 -4.61 -3.85
C GLN A 22 -13.63 -4.52 -2.45
N ARG A 23 -13.49 -5.57 -1.65
CA ARG A 23 -13.96 -5.59 -0.26
C ARG A 23 -13.26 -4.54 0.59
N THR A 24 -11.95 -4.41 0.42
CA THR A 24 -11.15 -3.43 1.15
C THR A 24 -11.60 -2.01 0.81
N ARG A 25 -11.79 -1.70 -0.48
CA ARG A 25 -12.29 -0.38 -0.89
C ARG A 25 -13.71 -0.11 -0.39
N GLN A 26 -14.57 -1.11 -0.40
CA GLN A 26 -15.93 -0.95 0.12
C GLN A 26 -15.93 -0.56 1.60
N LEU A 27 -15.07 -1.17 2.41
CA LEU A 27 -14.94 -0.82 3.82
C LEU A 27 -14.50 0.62 3.98
N ALA A 28 -13.49 1.06 3.23
CA ALA A 28 -13.01 2.44 3.27
C ALA A 28 -14.07 3.43 2.82
N ASP A 29 -14.80 3.11 1.74
CA ASP A 29 -15.84 3.98 1.19
C ASP A 29 -17.06 4.11 2.13
N GLN A 30 -17.22 3.17 3.05
CA GLN A 30 -18.23 3.23 4.11
C GLN A 30 -17.79 4.09 5.30
N GLY A 31 -16.68 4.80 5.20
CA GLY A 31 -16.16 5.63 6.26
C GLY A 31 -15.35 4.89 7.32
N ARG A 32 -14.95 3.65 7.06
CA ARG A 32 -14.15 2.86 7.99
C ARG A 32 -12.67 3.05 7.71
N ALA A 33 -11.87 3.04 8.76
CA ALA A 33 -10.42 3.10 8.61
C ALA A 33 -9.88 1.69 8.32
N VAL A 34 -9.05 1.57 7.27
CA VAL A 34 -8.45 0.31 6.87
C VAL A 34 -6.94 0.50 6.80
N LEU A 35 -6.20 -0.35 7.49
CA LEU A 35 -4.75 -0.36 7.47
C LEU A 35 -4.26 -1.63 6.76
N VAL A 36 -3.49 -1.45 5.68
CA VAL A 36 -2.92 -2.54 4.89
C VAL A 36 -1.40 -2.49 5.00
N SER A 37 -0.80 -3.62 5.31
CA SER A 37 0.66 -3.79 5.30
C SER A 37 1.04 -4.72 4.15
N SER A 38 1.92 -4.29 3.27
CA SER A 38 2.31 -5.07 2.11
C SER A 38 3.73 -4.72 1.67
N SER A 39 4.42 -5.70 1.10
CA SER A 39 5.70 -5.51 0.43
C SER A 39 5.53 -5.28 -1.08
N ASP A 40 4.30 -5.36 -1.59
CA ASP A 40 4.00 -5.20 -3.01
C ASP A 40 3.64 -3.74 -3.30
N ALA A 41 4.60 -2.98 -3.82
CA ALA A 41 4.42 -1.55 -4.09
C ALA A 41 3.29 -1.26 -5.09
N PRO A 42 3.14 -1.98 -6.22
CA PRO A 42 2.00 -1.79 -7.10
C PRO A 42 0.65 -2.01 -6.41
N GLU A 43 0.55 -2.99 -5.51
CA GLU A 43 -0.66 -3.24 -4.73
C GLU A 43 -1.02 -2.02 -3.88
N LEU A 44 -0.05 -1.45 -3.18
CA LEU A 44 -0.27 -0.29 -2.33
C LEU A 44 -0.73 0.92 -3.15
N LEU A 45 -0.13 1.15 -4.32
CA LEU A 45 -0.53 2.25 -5.20
C LEU A 45 -1.97 2.12 -5.69
N GLY A 46 -2.39 0.89 -6.01
CA GLY A 46 -3.73 0.64 -6.54
C GLY A 46 -4.82 0.59 -5.49
N LEU A 47 -4.46 0.31 -4.25
CA LEU A 47 -5.44 0.04 -3.19
C LEU A 47 -5.58 1.18 -2.18
N CYS A 48 -4.49 1.82 -1.82
CA CYS A 48 -4.44 2.75 -0.70
C CYS A 48 -4.63 4.19 -1.12
N ASP A 49 -5.18 5.01 -0.23
CA ASP A 49 -5.28 6.46 -0.42
C ASP A 49 -3.99 7.15 0.04
N ARG A 50 -3.28 6.53 0.97
CA ARG A 50 -2.04 7.07 1.54
C ARG A 50 -1.11 5.92 1.89
N ILE A 51 0.19 6.13 1.67
CA ILE A 51 1.21 5.13 1.95
C ILE A 51 2.19 5.70 2.97
N LEU A 52 2.42 4.92 4.03
CA LEU A 52 3.44 5.22 5.03
C LEU A 52 4.61 4.29 4.80
N VAL A 53 5.80 4.85 4.70
CA VAL A 53 7.05 4.08 4.55
C VAL A 53 7.78 4.11 5.88
N LEU A 54 8.04 2.92 6.44
CA LEU A 54 8.80 2.78 7.68
C LEU A 54 10.21 2.32 7.37
N TRP A 55 11.17 2.89 8.04
CA TRP A 55 12.58 2.54 7.92
C TRP A 55 13.22 2.53 9.30
N ARG A 56 13.76 1.38 9.68
CA ARG A 56 14.45 1.20 10.98
C ARG A 56 13.59 1.68 12.16
N GLY A 57 12.31 1.37 12.14
CA GLY A 57 11.40 1.70 13.22
C GLY A 57 10.88 3.14 13.22
N ALA A 58 11.23 3.94 12.21
CA ALA A 58 10.79 5.32 12.12
C ALA A 58 10.02 5.56 10.83
N LEU A 59 9.13 6.56 10.85
CA LEU A 59 8.40 6.97 9.66
C LEU A 59 9.33 7.73 8.72
N ALA A 60 9.64 7.13 7.56
CA ALA A 60 10.52 7.71 6.55
C ALA A 60 9.75 8.56 5.54
N ALA A 61 8.50 8.18 5.21
CA ALA A 61 7.68 8.93 4.26
C ALA A 61 6.21 8.73 4.57
N ASN A 62 5.41 9.72 4.20
CA ASN A 62 3.95 9.71 4.33
C ASN A 62 3.42 10.36 3.05
N LEU A 63 2.94 9.54 2.12
CA LEU A 63 2.68 9.94 0.75
C LEU A 63 1.22 9.71 0.38
N PRO A 64 0.49 10.74 -0.09
CA PRO A 64 -0.80 10.48 -0.74
C PRO A 64 -0.55 9.74 -2.05
N THR A 65 -1.43 8.81 -2.39
CA THR A 65 -1.26 8.03 -3.62
C THR A 65 -1.69 8.80 -4.86
N ARG A 66 -2.48 9.84 -4.70
CA ARG A 66 -2.95 10.65 -5.81
C ARG A 66 -1.77 11.31 -6.52
N GLY A 67 -1.56 10.96 -7.77
CA GLY A 67 -0.43 11.46 -8.55
C GLY A 67 0.91 10.81 -8.25
N LEU A 68 0.95 9.85 -7.32
CA LEU A 68 2.18 9.15 -6.97
C LEU A 68 2.49 8.08 -8.01
N THR A 69 3.71 8.12 -8.55
CA THR A 69 4.17 7.10 -9.50
C THR A 69 4.85 5.95 -8.76
N LEU A 70 4.93 4.79 -9.44
CA LEU A 70 5.66 3.65 -8.89
C LEU A 70 7.13 3.99 -8.65
N ASP A 71 7.75 4.70 -9.60
CA ASP A 71 9.15 5.10 -9.46
C ASP A 71 9.37 5.98 -8.23
N ALA A 72 8.50 6.95 -8.00
CA ALA A 72 8.59 7.82 -6.83
C ALA A 72 8.40 7.03 -5.53
N LEU A 73 7.49 6.06 -5.51
CA LEU A 73 7.28 5.21 -4.35
C LEU A 73 8.51 4.34 -4.08
N LEU A 74 9.09 3.75 -5.10
CA LEU A 74 10.29 2.91 -4.95
C LEU A 74 11.49 3.72 -4.43
N VAL A 75 11.64 4.96 -4.88
CA VAL A 75 12.66 5.88 -4.35
C VAL A 75 12.45 6.11 -2.84
N ALA A 76 11.20 6.36 -2.44
CA ALA A 76 10.89 6.57 -1.02
C ALA A 76 11.16 5.31 -0.19
N ILE A 77 10.81 4.12 -0.70
CA ILE A 77 11.06 2.84 -0.02
C ILE A 77 12.56 2.61 0.16
N ASN A 78 13.38 3.02 -0.80
CA ASN A 78 14.83 2.85 -0.75
C ASN A 78 15.55 3.98 -0.01
N GLY A 79 14.84 4.73 0.82
CA GLY A 79 15.43 5.80 1.64
C GLY A 79 15.84 7.05 0.86
N GLY A 80 15.17 7.30 -0.29
CA GLY A 80 15.47 8.43 -1.15
C GLY A 80 16.57 8.18 -2.17
N GLN A 81 17.08 6.93 -2.25
CA GLN A 81 18.08 6.54 -3.24
C GLN A 81 17.43 5.81 -4.39
N GLU A 82 17.88 6.07 -5.60
CA GLU A 82 17.39 5.32 -6.75
C GLU A 82 17.81 3.85 -6.63
N PRO A 83 16.91 2.90 -7.02
CA PRO A 83 17.28 1.49 -7.04
C PRO A 83 18.47 1.27 -7.96
N SER A 84 19.43 0.46 -7.49
CA SER A 84 20.56 0.07 -8.34
C SER A 84 20.07 -0.80 -9.50
N PRO A 85 20.63 -0.63 -10.69
CA PRO A 85 20.28 -1.47 -11.84
C PRO A 85 20.72 -2.93 -11.63
#